data_bc96485a0941839fa9a94dc61251acee
#
_entry.id   bc96485a0941839fa9a94dc61251acee
#
_cell.length_a   1.000
_cell.length_b   1.000
_cell.length_c   1.000
_cell.angle_alpha   90.00
_cell.angle_beta   90.00
_cell.angle_gamma   90.00
#
_symmetry.space_group_name_H-M   'P 1'
#
loop_
_entity.id
_entity.type
_entity.pdbx_description
1 polymer ?
#
loop_
_entity_poly.entity_id
_entity_poly.type
_entity_poly.pdbx_seq_one_letter_code
_entity_poly.pdbx_strand_id
1 'polypeptide(L)'
;MKEFRILVVDDNDFFRKALMERLQTSFPGAAVNELADGGEALQKVDAFLPDLIFMDIKLSGENGLELTKKIKAAHPNIIVFITTSYDLFEYRDAASQYGANRFLSKASFNWGELEELVKSYQKV
;
A
#
# COMPACT_ATOMS: atom_id res chain seq x y z
N MET A 1 -14.09 7.11 17.89
CA MET A 1 -12.97 7.39 16.98
C MET A 1 -12.88 6.32 15.93
N LYS A 2 -12.63 6.76 14.71
CA LYS A 2 -12.51 5.82 13.60
C LYS A 2 -11.17 5.11 13.66
N GLU A 3 -11.19 3.81 13.49
CA GLU A 3 -10.00 2.99 13.39
C GLU A 3 -9.27 3.26 12.10
N PHE A 4 -7.93 3.40 12.15
CA PHE A 4 -7.13 3.56 10.94
C PHE A 4 -6.94 2.18 10.31
N ARG A 5 -7.27 2.04 9.03
CA ARG A 5 -7.26 0.75 8.34
C ARG A 5 -6.17 0.73 7.28
N ILE A 6 -5.34 -0.29 7.33
CA ILE A 6 -4.22 -0.46 6.40
C ILE A 6 -4.37 -1.79 5.67
N LEU A 7 -4.21 -1.76 4.35
CA LEU A 7 -4.21 -2.97 3.53
C LEU A 7 -2.83 -3.12 2.88
N VAL A 8 -2.26 -4.31 2.97
CA VAL A 8 -0.97 -4.63 2.34
C VAL A 8 -1.22 -5.62 1.21
N VAL A 9 -0.92 -5.23 -0.02
CA VAL A 9 -1.08 -6.07 -1.21
C VAL A 9 0.30 -6.34 -1.79
N ASP A 10 0.81 -7.56 -1.60
CA ASP A 10 2.17 -7.93 -1.99
C ASP A 10 2.26 -9.44 -2.13
N ASP A 11 2.79 -9.93 -3.25
CA ASP A 11 2.90 -11.36 -3.47
C ASP A 11 4.20 -11.96 -2.90
N ASN A 12 5.10 -11.13 -2.41
CA ASN A 12 6.31 -11.60 -1.73
C ASN A 12 5.97 -11.88 -0.26
N ASP A 13 5.88 -13.16 0.09
CA ASP A 13 5.47 -13.57 1.44
C ASP A 13 6.39 -13.01 2.53
N PHE A 14 7.68 -13.02 2.27
CA PHE A 14 8.65 -12.54 3.26
C PHE A 14 8.46 -11.05 3.55
N PHE A 15 8.40 -10.25 2.50
CA PHE A 15 8.23 -8.80 2.66
C PHE A 15 6.86 -8.46 3.25
N ARG A 16 5.80 -9.13 2.76
CA ARG A 16 4.45 -8.88 3.24
C ARG A 16 4.34 -9.16 4.75
N LYS A 17 4.86 -10.29 5.19
CA LYS A 17 4.79 -10.65 6.61
C LYS A 17 5.62 -9.72 7.48
N ALA A 18 6.80 -9.31 7.01
CA ALA A 18 7.64 -8.36 7.74
C ALA A 18 6.93 -7.01 7.89
N LEU A 19 6.31 -6.54 6.82
CA LEU A 19 5.58 -5.27 6.85
C LEU A 19 4.36 -5.37 7.77
N MET A 20 3.59 -6.44 7.66
CA MET A 20 2.44 -6.67 8.52
C MET A 20 2.81 -6.62 10.00
N GLU A 21 3.86 -7.35 10.36
CA GLU A 21 4.33 -7.43 11.73
C GLU A 21 4.77 -6.05 12.24
N ARG A 22 5.52 -5.32 11.41
CA ARG A 22 6.00 -3.99 11.78
C ARG A 22 4.84 -3.01 11.98
N LEU A 23 3.86 -3.05 11.09
CA LEU A 23 2.71 -2.16 11.18
C LEU A 23 1.86 -2.49 12.42
N GLN A 24 1.65 -3.76 12.70
CA GLN A 24 0.87 -4.18 13.87
C GLN A 24 1.57 -3.80 15.18
N THR A 25 2.89 -3.89 15.21
CA THR A 25 3.67 -3.53 16.40
C THR A 25 3.70 -2.02 16.61
N SER A 26 3.91 -1.26 15.54
CA SER A 26 4.07 0.20 15.63
C SER A 26 2.75 0.95 15.73
N PHE A 27 1.67 0.34 15.23
CA PHE A 27 0.34 0.97 15.22
C PHE A 27 -0.70 -0.01 15.78
N PRO A 28 -0.63 -0.31 17.08
CA PRO A 28 -1.48 -1.35 17.66
C PRO A 28 -2.98 -1.03 17.60
N GLY A 29 -3.33 0.25 17.42
CA GLY A 29 -4.74 0.64 17.25
C GLY A 29 -5.25 0.56 15.83
N ALA A 30 -4.40 0.25 14.86
CA ALA A 30 -4.81 0.16 13.47
C ALA A 30 -5.28 -1.25 13.13
N ALA A 31 -6.21 -1.34 12.18
CA ALA A 31 -6.62 -2.63 11.62
C ALA A 31 -5.79 -2.87 10.37
N VAL A 32 -5.00 -3.93 10.34
CA VAL A 32 -4.10 -4.23 9.24
C VAL A 32 -4.52 -5.54 8.60
N ASN A 33 -4.81 -5.52 7.30
CA ASN A 33 -5.16 -6.70 6.52
C ASN A 33 -4.19 -6.89 5.36
N GLU A 34 -4.17 -8.09 4.78
CA GLU A 34 -3.21 -8.40 3.72
C GLU A 34 -3.86 -9.19 2.59
N LEU A 35 -3.26 -9.06 1.40
CA LEU A 35 -3.57 -9.88 0.24
C LEU A 35 -2.26 -10.30 -0.41
N ALA A 36 -2.20 -11.56 -0.86
CA ALA A 36 -1.01 -12.10 -1.52
C ALA A 36 -1.00 -11.87 -3.02
N ASP A 37 -2.14 -11.53 -3.62
CA ASP A 37 -2.22 -11.29 -5.06
C ASP A 37 -3.18 -10.14 -5.35
N GLY A 38 -3.22 -9.72 -6.62
CA GLY A 38 -4.03 -8.59 -7.02
C GLY A 38 -5.44 -8.92 -7.47
N GLY A 39 -5.77 -10.21 -7.64
CA GLY A 39 -7.03 -10.61 -8.23
C GLY A 39 -8.26 -10.19 -7.43
N GLU A 40 -8.13 -10.12 -6.12
CA GLU A 40 -9.23 -9.75 -5.24
C GLU A 40 -9.06 -8.35 -4.63
N ALA A 41 -8.08 -7.58 -5.12
CA ALA A 41 -7.74 -6.31 -4.48
C ALA A 41 -8.90 -5.32 -4.51
N LEU A 42 -9.58 -5.20 -5.64
CA LEU A 42 -10.70 -4.24 -5.75
C LEU A 42 -11.85 -4.62 -4.84
N GLN A 43 -12.17 -5.91 -4.75
CA GLN A 43 -13.22 -6.38 -3.86
C GLN A 43 -12.85 -6.13 -2.40
N LYS A 44 -11.59 -6.38 -2.06
CA LYS A 44 -11.11 -6.18 -0.69
C LYS A 44 -11.15 -4.70 -0.31
N VAL A 45 -10.77 -3.83 -1.23
CA VAL A 45 -10.83 -2.38 -1.00
C VAL A 45 -12.26 -1.94 -0.72
N ASP A 46 -13.22 -2.40 -1.53
CA ASP A 46 -14.61 -2.04 -1.36
C ASP A 46 -15.19 -2.56 -0.02
N ALA A 47 -14.76 -3.73 0.41
CA ALA A 47 -15.27 -4.34 1.65
C ALA A 47 -14.58 -3.78 2.90
N PHE A 48 -13.28 -3.61 2.86
CA PHE A 48 -12.49 -3.20 4.02
C PHE A 48 -12.43 -1.69 4.17
N LEU A 49 -12.49 -0.96 3.07
CA LEU A 49 -12.38 0.51 3.00
C LEU A 49 -11.13 0.99 3.74
N PRO A 50 -9.94 0.62 3.27
CA PRO A 50 -8.71 1.04 3.94
C PRO A 50 -8.49 2.54 3.80
N ASP A 51 -7.78 3.10 4.76
CA ASP A 51 -7.33 4.49 4.70
C ASP A 51 -6.00 4.57 3.94
N LEU A 52 -5.20 3.52 4.05
CA LEU A 52 -3.87 3.44 3.44
C LEU A 52 -3.67 2.06 2.84
N ILE A 53 -3.12 2.01 1.63
CA ILE A 53 -2.77 0.76 0.97
C ILE A 53 -1.28 0.77 0.63
N PHE A 54 -0.59 -0.32 0.99
CA PHE A 54 0.74 -0.60 0.47
C PHE A 54 0.56 -1.53 -0.72
N MET A 55 0.94 -1.09 -1.92
CA MET A 55 0.65 -1.79 -3.17
C MET A 55 1.93 -2.14 -3.89
N ASP A 56 2.19 -3.43 -4.08
CA ASP A 56 3.29 -3.89 -4.92
C ASP A 56 2.90 -3.73 -6.40
N ILE A 57 3.88 -3.54 -7.26
CA ILE A 57 3.62 -3.37 -8.69
C ILE A 57 3.39 -4.72 -9.37
N LYS A 58 4.31 -5.65 -9.19
CA LYS A 58 4.24 -6.94 -9.89
C LYS A 58 3.54 -7.97 -9.03
N LEU A 59 2.25 -8.10 -9.25
CA LEU A 59 1.40 -9.04 -8.53
C LEU A 59 0.97 -10.16 -9.46
N SER A 60 0.72 -11.34 -8.89
CA SER A 60 0.14 -12.43 -9.67
C SER A 60 -1.22 -12.00 -10.19
N GLY A 61 -1.39 -12.08 -11.50
CA GLY A 61 -2.67 -11.81 -12.15
C GLY A 61 -3.01 -10.34 -12.37
N GLU A 62 -2.29 -9.40 -11.76
CA GLU A 62 -2.62 -7.99 -11.87
C GLU A 62 -1.37 -7.12 -11.74
N ASN A 63 -1.46 -5.91 -12.27
CA ASN A 63 -0.41 -4.91 -12.11
C ASN A 63 -0.85 -3.89 -11.07
N GLY A 64 -0.02 -3.67 -10.04
CA GLY A 64 -0.36 -2.77 -8.94
C GLY A 64 -0.55 -1.32 -9.35
N LEU A 65 0.11 -0.88 -10.43
CA LEU A 65 -0.09 0.48 -10.94
C LEU A 65 -1.49 0.63 -11.53
N GLU A 66 -1.94 -0.37 -12.31
CA GLU A 66 -3.29 -0.35 -12.86
C GLU A 66 -4.35 -0.44 -11.76
N LEU A 67 -4.09 -1.26 -10.75
CA LEU A 67 -4.98 -1.34 -9.59
C LEU A 67 -5.07 0.00 -8.87
N THR A 68 -3.94 0.69 -8.71
CA THR A 68 -3.91 2.02 -8.09
C THR A 68 -4.79 2.99 -8.85
N LYS A 69 -4.68 2.98 -10.18
CA LYS A 69 -5.50 3.84 -11.03
C LYS A 69 -6.99 3.60 -10.80
N LYS A 70 -7.40 2.33 -10.76
CA LYS A 70 -8.80 1.96 -10.55
C LYS A 70 -9.27 2.32 -9.15
N ILE A 71 -8.43 2.07 -8.14
CA ILE A 71 -8.76 2.39 -6.76
C ILE A 71 -8.94 3.90 -6.58
N LYS A 72 -8.02 4.68 -7.12
CA LYS A 72 -8.09 6.14 -6.99
C LYS A 72 -9.30 6.72 -7.75
N ALA A 73 -9.71 6.09 -8.85
CA ALA A 73 -10.89 6.52 -9.57
C ALA A 73 -12.17 6.30 -8.75
N ALA A 74 -12.26 5.19 -8.04
CA ALA A 74 -13.43 4.85 -7.23
C ALA A 74 -13.37 5.46 -5.83
N HIS A 75 -12.17 5.60 -5.26
CA HIS A 75 -11.96 6.06 -3.88
C HIS A 75 -10.80 7.05 -3.84
N PRO A 76 -11.00 8.28 -4.31
CA PRO A 76 -9.89 9.25 -4.45
C PRO A 76 -9.22 9.63 -3.13
N ASN A 77 -9.87 9.40 -1.99
CA ASN A 77 -9.30 9.76 -0.69
C ASN A 77 -8.46 8.66 -0.06
N ILE A 78 -8.45 7.46 -0.63
CA ILE A 78 -7.60 6.39 -0.13
C ILE A 78 -6.14 6.73 -0.47
N ILE A 79 -5.26 6.63 0.53
CA ILE A 79 -3.83 6.88 0.34
C ILE A 79 -3.19 5.59 -0.20
N VAL A 80 -2.41 5.69 -1.27
CA VAL A 80 -1.72 4.55 -1.84
C VAL A 80 -0.22 4.79 -1.84
N PHE A 81 0.53 3.89 -1.20
CA PHE A 81 1.99 3.85 -1.24
C PHE A 81 2.37 2.68 -2.13
N ILE A 82 3.05 2.95 -3.25
CA ILE A 82 3.60 1.88 -4.08
C ILE A 82 4.88 1.38 -3.40
N THR A 83 5.01 0.07 -3.24
CA THR A 83 6.23 -0.56 -2.72
C THR A 83 6.73 -1.55 -3.75
N THR A 84 7.97 -1.42 -4.19
CA THR A 84 8.45 -2.24 -5.29
C THR A 84 9.94 -2.55 -5.19
N SER A 85 10.33 -3.72 -5.71
CA SER A 85 11.74 -4.06 -5.92
C SER A 85 12.29 -3.46 -7.22
N TYR A 86 11.42 -2.82 -8.03
CA TYR A 86 11.77 -2.30 -9.34
C TYR A 86 11.70 -0.78 -9.35
N ASP A 87 12.80 -0.14 -8.96
CA ASP A 87 12.86 1.33 -8.89
C ASP A 87 13.25 1.88 -10.27
N LEU A 88 12.29 1.85 -11.18
CA LEU A 88 12.48 2.35 -12.55
C LEU A 88 11.73 3.67 -12.70
N PHE A 89 12.32 4.58 -13.48
CA PHE A 89 11.72 5.89 -13.73
C PHE A 89 10.29 5.75 -14.29
N GLU A 90 10.09 4.82 -15.23
CA GLU A 90 8.78 4.61 -15.85
C GLU A 90 7.73 4.23 -14.82
N TYR A 91 8.10 3.45 -13.82
CA TYR A 91 7.18 3.05 -12.75
C TYR A 91 6.89 4.22 -11.81
N ARG A 92 7.91 5.01 -11.49
CA ARG A 92 7.70 6.20 -10.66
C ARG A 92 6.79 7.20 -11.34
N ASP A 93 7.02 7.42 -12.63
CA ASP A 93 6.22 8.34 -13.41
C ASP A 93 4.77 7.86 -13.51
N ALA A 94 4.55 6.59 -13.82
CA ALA A 94 3.21 6.03 -13.90
C ALA A 94 2.49 6.10 -12.54
N ALA A 95 3.21 5.79 -11.46
CA ALA A 95 2.64 5.85 -10.11
C ALA A 95 2.12 7.26 -9.80
N SER A 96 2.92 8.26 -10.11
CA SER A 96 2.53 9.66 -9.92
C SER A 96 1.31 10.01 -10.75
N GLN A 97 1.30 9.64 -12.03
CA GLN A 97 0.18 9.94 -12.92
C GLN A 97 -1.11 9.26 -12.48
N TYR A 98 -1.02 8.05 -11.91
CA TYR A 98 -2.18 7.30 -11.48
C TYR A 98 -2.65 7.67 -10.08
N GLY A 99 -1.98 8.61 -9.44
CA GLY A 99 -2.44 9.16 -8.18
C GLY A 99 -1.86 8.54 -6.92
N ALA A 100 -0.81 7.70 -7.04
CA ALA A 100 -0.14 7.17 -5.87
C ALA A 100 0.44 8.31 -5.03
N ASN A 101 0.35 8.20 -3.73
CA ASN A 101 0.81 9.26 -2.82
C ASN A 101 2.31 9.17 -2.55
N ARG A 102 2.87 7.95 -2.58
CA ARG A 102 4.31 7.72 -2.38
C ARG A 102 4.76 6.54 -3.22
N PHE A 103 6.04 6.55 -3.57
CA PHE A 103 6.68 5.45 -4.28
C PHE A 103 7.91 5.04 -3.46
N LEU A 104 7.90 3.81 -2.94
CA LEU A 104 8.93 3.33 -2.03
C LEU A 104 9.66 2.14 -2.64
N SER A 105 11.00 2.22 -2.68
CA SER A 105 11.81 1.10 -3.12
C SER A 105 12.06 0.16 -1.95
N LYS A 106 11.74 -1.12 -2.13
CA LYS A 106 11.96 -2.13 -1.08
C LYS A 106 13.42 -2.25 -0.68
N ALA A 107 14.34 -1.92 -1.60
CA ALA A 107 15.76 -2.04 -1.36
C ALA A 107 16.33 -0.92 -0.51
N SER A 108 15.66 0.22 -0.43
CA SER A 108 16.26 1.42 0.15
C SER A 108 15.41 2.14 1.20
N PHE A 109 14.20 1.70 1.49
CA PHE A 109 13.45 2.41 2.51
C PHE A 109 13.89 1.97 3.92
N ASN A 110 13.69 2.88 4.87
CA ASN A 110 14.05 2.68 6.26
C ASN A 110 12.76 2.53 7.07
N TRP A 111 12.70 1.52 7.96
CA TRP A 111 11.49 1.26 8.75
C TRP A 111 11.06 2.45 9.60
N GLY A 112 12.04 3.15 10.21
CA GLY A 112 11.73 4.32 11.02
C GLY A 112 11.12 5.44 10.19
N GLU A 113 11.66 5.68 9.00
CA GLU A 113 11.11 6.68 8.09
C GLU A 113 9.72 6.29 7.63
N LEU A 114 9.50 4.99 7.37
CA LEU A 114 8.19 4.50 6.98
C LEU A 114 7.17 4.75 8.09
N GLU A 115 7.52 4.47 9.34
CA GLU A 115 6.64 4.72 10.48
C GLU A 115 6.26 6.18 10.59
N GLU A 116 7.23 7.08 10.43
CA GLU A 116 6.95 8.52 10.46
C GLU A 116 6.03 8.94 9.32
N LEU A 117 6.26 8.38 8.15
CA LEU A 117 5.42 8.66 6.99
C LEU A 117 3.97 8.22 7.23
N VAL A 118 3.78 7.01 7.74
CA VAL A 118 2.43 6.51 8.07
C VAL A 118 1.77 7.42 9.10
N LYS A 119 2.50 7.81 10.14
CA LYS A 119 1.97 8.72 11.16
C LYS A 119 1.50 10.03 10.57
N SER A 120 2.21 10.54 9.57
CA SER A 120 1.84 11.81 8.95
C SER A 120 0.49 11.74 8.23
N TYR A 121 0.11 10.56 7.75
CA TYR A 121 -1.18 10.35 7.10
C TYR A 121 -2.28 9.94 8.07
N GLN A 122 -1.94 9.54 9.28
CA GLN A 122 -2.94 9.25 10.31
C GLN A 122 -3.55 10.52 10.89
N LYS A 123 -2.86 11.61 10.79
CA LYS A 123 -3.36 12.88 11.33
C LYS A 123 -4.54 13.36 10.50
N VAL A 124 -5.57 13.72 11.17
CA VAL A 124 -6.80 14.19 10.54
C VAL A 124 -7.07 15.60 10.99
#